data_57051db881879dcd41ee7621f1d75aca
#
_entry.id   57051db881879dcd41ee7621f1d75aca
#
_cell.length_a   1.000
_cell.length_b   1.000
_cell.length_c   1.000
_cell.angle_alpha   90.00
_cell.angle_beta   90.00
_cell.angle_gamma   90.00
#
_symmetry.space_group_name_H-M   'P 1'
#
loop_
_entity.id
_entity.type
_entity.pdbx_description
1 polymer ?
#
loop_
_entity_poly.entity_id
_entity_poly.type
_entity_poly.pdbx_seq_one_letter_code
_entity_poly.pdbx_strand_id
1 'polypeptide(L)'
;MRALILAALLALPMASQADEWTGRDKAIHFIAGAVVAGTAHELTGSRSFGFAIGSAVAIGKEVADSRMEGHTPSLKDAIVTVMGASLVAVPGLRIGPGWVSYRVEF
;
A
#
# COMPACT_ATOMS: atom_id res chain seq x y z
N MET A 1 -4.93 1.84 15.48
CA MET A 1 -4.13 2.58 14.51
C MET A 1 -2.65 2.28 14.65
N ARG A 2 -2.10 2.55 15.84
CA ARG A 2 -0.70 2.21 16.11
C ARG A 2 -0.43 0.72 15.94
N ALA A 3 -1.41 -0.12 16.24
CA ALA A 3 -1.28 -1.56 16.09
C ALA A 3 -1.05 -1.99 14.63
N LEU A 4 -1.63 -1.27 13.67
CA LEU A 4 -1.45 -1.58 12.25
C LEU A 4 -0.01 -1.33 11.81
N ILE A 5 0.58 -0.21 12.25
CA ILE A 5 1.97 0.11 11.93
C ILE A 5 2.91 -0.87 12.61
N LEU A 6 2.65 -1.18 13.88
CA LEU A 6 3.48 -2.13 14.63
C LEU A 6 3.45 -3.50 13.95
N ALA A 7 2.28 -3.94 13.48
CA ALA A 7 2.16 -5.21 12.77
C ALA A 7 2.98 -5.20 11.47
N ALA A 8 2.98 -4.09 10.73
CA ALA A 8 3.78 -3.96 9.52
C ALA A 8 5.28 -4.02 9.82
N LEU A 9 5.73 -3.35 10.89
CA LEU A 9 7.14 -3.37 11.29
C LEU A 9 7.57 -4.76 11.73
N LEU A 10 6.72 -5.47 12.47
CA LEU A 10 7.03 -6.84 12.92
C LEU A 10 7.07 -7.81 11.75
N ALA A 11 6.39 -7.50 10.66
CA ALA A 11 6.40 -8.33 9.46
C ALA A 11 7.63 -8.13 8.59
N LEU A 12 8.38 -7.02 8.76
CA LEU A 12 9.53 -6.72 7.91
C LEU A 12 10.58 -7.83 7.84
N PRO A 13 10.97 -8.49 8.95
CA PRO A 13 11.95 -9.57 8.87
C PRO A 13 11.52 -10.75 8.01
N MET A 14 10.22 -10.86 7.73
CA MET A 14 9.66 -11.95 6.92
C MET A 14 9.41 -11.53 5.48
N ALA A 15 9.75 -10.30 5.11
CA ALA A 15 9.47 -9.75 3.79
C ALA A 15 10.27 -10.40 2.67
N SER A 16 11.32 -11.14 3.01
CA SER A 16 12.15 -11.85 2.03
C SER A 16 11.58 -13.21 1.61
N GLN A 17 10.40 -13.56 2.10
CA GLN A 17 9.75 -14.82 1.74
C GLN A 17 9.40 -14.86 0.25
N ALA A 18 9.15 -16.08 -0.23
CA ALA A 18 8.87 -16.33 -1.63
C ALA A 18 7.71 -15.49 -2.16
N ASP A 19 7.68 -15.32 -3.48
CA ASP A 19 6.69 -14.51 -4.18
C ASP A 19 5.34 -15.24 -4.24
N GLU A 20 4.62 -15.19 -3.15
CA GLU A 20 3.30 -15.80 -2.99
C GLU A 20 2.22 -14.71 -2.92
N TRP A 21 0.95 -15.09 -3.16
CA TRP A 21 -0.17 -14.16 -3.05
C TRP A 21 -0.55 -13.83 -1.62
N THR A 22 -0.12 -14.66 -0.67
CA THR A 22 -0.39 -14.47 0.75
C THR A 22 0.93 -14.39 1.50
N GLY A 23 0.88 -13.93 2.74
CA GLY A 23 2.05 -13.84 3.57
C GLY A 23 2.37 -12.41 3.94
N ARG A 24 3.43 -12.26 4.72
CA ARG A 24 3.80 -10.96 5.30
C ARG A 24 4.30 -9.97 4.27
N ASP A 25 5.00 -10.45 3.24
CA ASP A 25 5.48 -9.59 2.18
C ASP A 25 4.30 -8.89 1.48
N LYS A 26 3.27 -9.63 1.14
CA LYS A 26 2.09 -9.06 0.48
C LYS A 26 1.31 -8.16 1.43
N ALA A 27 1.25 -8.49 2.72
CA ALA A 27 0.62 -7.62 3.70
C ALA A 27 1.33 -6.27 3.77
N ILE A 28 2.66 -6.26 3.76
CA ILE A 28 3.44 -5.02 3.76
C ILE A 28 3.14 -4.19 2.52
N HIS A 29 3.12 -4.81 1.34
CA HIS A 29 2.81 -4.11 0.09
C HIS A 29 1.40 -3.56 0.09
N PHE A 30 0.44 -4.32 0.58
CA PHE A 30 -0.95 -3.88 0.69
C PHE A 30 -1.06 -2.65 1.59
N ILE A 31 -0.46 -2.71 2.77
CA ILE A 31 -0.48 -1.61 3.73
C ILE A 31 0.23 -0.39 3.15
N ALA A 32 1.36 -0.58 2.50
CA ALA A 32 2.09 0.51 1.87
C ALA A 32 1.24 1.23 0.83
N GLY A 33 0.55 0.47 -0.02
CA GLY A 33 -0.36 1.05 -1.01
C GLY A 33 -1.48 1.85 -0.37
N ALA A 34 -2.09 1.30 0.67
CA ALA A 34 -3.17 1.98 1.39
C ALA A 34 -2.69 3.27 2.04
N VAL A 35 -1.52 3.25 2.68
CA VAL A 35 -0.99 4.44 3.36
C VAL A 35 -0.60 5.53 2.37
N VAL A 36 0.06 5.17 1.26
CA VAL A 36 0.46 6.14 0.24
C VAL A 36 -0.78 6.79 -0.39
N ALA A 37 -1.73 5.97 -0.81
CA ALA A 37 -2.95 6.48 -1.43
C ALA A 37 -3.77 7.31 -0.46
N GLY A 38 -3.91 6.84 0.77
CA GLY A 38 -4.66 7.55 1.80
C GLY A 38 -4.03 8.88 2.18
N THR A 39 -2.71 8.91 2.31
CA THR A 39 -1.99 10.15 2.61
C THR A 39 -2.17 11.17 1.48
N ALA A 40 -2.04 10.72 0.22
CA ALA A 40 -2.26 11.59 -0.93
C ALA A 40 -3.70 12.11 -0.96
N HIS A 41 -4.67 11.26 -0.61
CA HIS A 41 -6.07 11.68 -0.48
C HIS A 41 -6.23 12.77 0.58
N GLU A 42 -5.61 12.60 1.74
CA GLU A 42 -5.71 13.58 2.83
C GLU A 42 -5.06 14.90 2.46
N LEU A 43 -3.96 14.86 1.73
CA LEU A 43 -3.25 16.09 1.35
C LEU A 43 -3.95 16.85 0.23
N THR A 44 -4.66 16.16 -0.66
CA THR A 44 -5.26 16.77 -1.85
C THR A 44 -6.77 16.90 -1.79
N GLY A 45 -7.42 16.16 -0.91
CA GLY A 45 -8.87 16.07 -0.86
C GLY A 45 -9.48 15.20 -1.96
N SER A 46 -8.66 14.57 -2.79
CA SER A 46 -9.12 13.77 -3.92
C SER A 46 -8.81 12.29 -3.73
N ARG A 47 -9.84 11.47 -3.69
CA ARG A 47 -9.68 10.02 -3.61
C ARG A 47 -9.09 9.45 -4.89
N SER A 48 -9.52 9.97 -6.04
CA SER A 48 -8.99 9.54 -7.33
C SER A 48 -7.51 9.84 -7.46
N PHE A 49 -7.09 11.01 -7.01
CA PHE A 49 -5.68 11.38 -7.03
C PHE A 49 -4.88 10.50 -6.06
N GLY A 50 -5.44 10.22 -4.89
CA GLY A 50 -4.81 9.31 -3.94
C GLY A 50 -4.57 7.93 -4.54
N PHE A 51 -5.59 7.37 -5.20
CA PHE A 51 -5.44 6.09 -5.87
C PHE A 51 -4.39 6.13 -6.98
N ALA A 52 -4.38 7.21 -7.78
CA ALA A 52 -3.42 7.38 -8.86
C ALA A 52 -1.99 7.43 -8.33
N ILE A 53 -1.76 8.15 -7.25
CA ILE A 53 -0.42 8.24 -6.63
C ILE A 53 0.01 6.89 -6.06
N GLY A 54 -0.87 6.21 -5.32
CA GLY A 54 -0.55 4.89 -4.78
C GLY A 54 -0.22 3.89 -5.87
N SER A 55 -0.98 3.89 -6.95
CA SER A 55 -0.73 3.01 -8.09
C SER A 55 0.57 3.37 -8.82
N ALA A 56 0.84 4.66 -8.98
CA ALA A 56 2.08 5.11 -9.63
C ALA A 56 3.31 4.68 -8.82
N VAL A 57 3.24 4.76 -7.50
CA VAL A 57 4.33 4.29 -6.64
C VAL A 57 4.54 2.79 -6.80
N ALA A 58 3.45 2.02 -6.86
CA ALA A 58 3.52 0.57 -7.05
C ALA A 58 4.22 0.22 -8.37
N ILE A 59 3.81 0.86 -9.46
CA ILE A 59 4.38 0.61 -10.78
C ILE A 59 5.82 1.11 -10.84
N GLY A 60 6.08 2.29 -10.29
CA GLY A 60 7.42 2.88 -10.27
C GLY A 60 8.42 2.00 -9.55
N LYS A 61 8.01 1.37 -8.45
CA LYS A 61 8.87 0.44 -7.73
C LYS A 61 9.26 -0.74 -8.61
N GLU A 62 8.29 -1.32 -9.33
CA GLU A 62 8.58 -2.47 -10.19
C GLU A 62 9.47 -2.09 -11.38
N VAL A 63 9.27 -0.90 -11.95
CA VAL A 63 10.15 -0.39 -13.01
C VAL A 63 11.56 -0.19 -12.48
N ALA A 64 11.70 0.38 -11.28
CA ALA A 64 13.00 0.57 -10.66
C ALA A 64 13.69 -0.78 -10.40
N ASP A 65 12.95 -1.74 -9.85
CA ASP A 65 13.50 -3.07 -9.59
C ASP A 65 13.96 -3.77 -10.87
N SER A 66 13.25 -3.56 -11.96
CA SER A 66 13.62 -4.17 -13.24
C SER A 66 14.93 -3.63 -13.81
N ARG A 67 15.36 -2.47 -13.33
CA ARG A 67 16.60 -1.81 -13.78
C ARG A 67 17.75 -1.92 -12.81
N MET A 68 17.50 -2.43 -11.63
CA MET A 68 18.51 -2.54 -10.58
C MET A 68 19.05 -3.96 -10.53
N GLU A 69 20.38 -4.08 -10.58
CA GLU A 69 21.04 -5.36 -10.47
C GLU A 69 20.75 -5.98 -9.09
N GLY A 70 20.43 -7.26 -9.09
CA GLY A 70 20.10 -7.98 -7.86
C GLY A 70 18.68 -7.80 -7.38
N HIS A 71 17.87 -6.99 -8.06
CA HIS A 71 16.47 -6.79 -7.74
C HIS A 71 15.60 -7.51 -8.76
N THR A 72 14.54 -8.14 -8.26
CA THR A 72 13.60 -8.87 -9.11
C THR A 72 12.25 -8.17 -9.08
N PRO A 73 11.74 -7.71 -10.24
CA PRO A 73 10.41 -7.13 -10.26
C PRO A 73 9.36 -8.20 -9.94
N SER A 74 8.31 -7.79 -9.25
CA SER A 74 7.22 -8.69 -8.89
C SER A 74 5.89 -8.07 -9.26
N LEU A 75 5.25 -8.63 -10.28
CA LEU A 75 3.92 -8.21 -10.68
C LEU A 75 2.92 -8.44 -9.54
N LYS A 76 3.08 -9.52 -8.78
CA LYS A 76 2.21 -9.78 -7.63
C LYS A 76 2.31 -8.68 -6.59
N ASP A 77 3.53 -8.21 -6.29
CA ASP A 77 3.73 -7.12 -5.35
C ASP A 77 3.05 -5.85 -5.82
N ALA A 78 3.18 -5.53 -7.12
CA ALA A 78 2.52 -4.36 -7.69
C ALA A 78 1.00 -4.47 -7.60
N ILE A 79 0.45 -5.63 -7.92
CA ILE A 79 -1.00 -5.85 -7.86
C ILE A 79 -1.50 -5.69 -6.41
N VAL A 80 -0.82 -6.29 -5.45
CA VAL A 80 -1.23 -6.20 -4.05
C VAL A 80 -1.12 -4.76 -3.54
N THR A 81 -0.09 -4.03 -3.94
CA THR A 81 0.06 -2.62 -3.58
C THR A 81 -1.08 -1.78 -4.15
N VAL A 82 -1.45 -2.01 -5.41
CA VAL A 82 -2.59 -1.32 -6.03
C VAL A 82 -3.89 -1.68 -5.33
N MET A 83 -4.06 -2.92 -4.94
CA MET A 83 -5.24 -3.36 -4.19
C MET A 83 -5.33 -2.60 -2.85
N GLY A 84 -4.21 -2.43 -2.16
CA GLY A 84 -4.17 -1.62 -0.95
C GLY A 84 -4.54 -0.17 -1.23
N ALA A 85 -3.98 0.40 -2.31
CA ALA A 85 -4.29 1.76 -2.71
C ALA A 85 -5.78 1.95 -3.01
N SER A 86 -6.45 0.92 -3.51
CA SER A 86 -7.88 0.99 -3.84
C SER A 86 -8.78 1.21 -2.60
N LEU A 87 -8.27 0.98 -1.41
CA LEU A 87 -9.03 1.27 -0.18
C LEU A 87 -9.40 2.74 -0.07
N VAL A 88 -8.65 3.63 -0.72
CA VAL A 88 -8.96 5.06 -0.71
C VAL A 88 -10.31 5.36 -1.36
N ALA A 89 -10.81 4.47 -2.21
CA ALA A 89 -12.10 4.63 -2.86
C ALA A 89 -13.29 4.24 -1.97
N VAL A 90 -13.05 3.62 -0.81
CA VAL A 90 -14.13 3.21 0.09
C VAL A 90 -14.75 4.43 0.74
N PRO A 91 -16.07 4.67 0.56
CA PRO A 91 -16.72 5.83 1.18
C PRO A 91 -16.59 5.79 2.70
N GLY A 92 -16.25 6.93 3.30
CA GLY A 92 -16.12 7.05 4.75
C GLY A 92 -14.80 6.58 5.31
N LEU A 93 -13.99 5.88 4.53
CA LEU A 93 -12.68 5.40 4.97
C LEU A 93 -11.63 6.47 4.72
N ARG A 94 -10.83 6.77 5.74
CA ARG A 94 -9.70 7.70 5.64
C ARG A 94 -8.46 7.03 6.21
N ILE A 95 -7.38 7.11 5.48
CA ILE A 95 -6.12 6.49 5.85
C ILE A 95 -5.03 7.54 5.76
N GLY A 96 -4.20 7.62 6.79
CA GLY A 96 -3.05 8.52 6.79
C GLY A 96 -1.83 7.82 7.32
N PRO A 97 -0.69 8.53 7.43
CA PRO A 97 0.54 7.93 7.94
C PRO A 97 0.38 7.63 9.43
N GLY A 98 0.10 6.37 9.73
CA GLY A 98 0.00 5.92 11.10
C GLY A 98 -1.39 5.92 11.70
N TRP A 99 -2.43 6.18 10.90
CA TRP A 99 -3.80 6.15 11.41
C TRP A 99 -4.78 5.73 10.32
N VAL A 100 -5.93 5.22 10.76
CA VAL A 100 -7.06 4.92 9.90
C VAL A 100 -8.33 5.25 10.66
N SER A 101 -9.33 5.77 9.95
CA SER A 101 -10.65 6.01 10.52
C SER A 101 -11.73 5.60 9.52
N TYR A 102 -12.89 5.24 10.05
CA TYR A 102 -14.02 4.88 9.22
C TYR A 102 -15.28 5.53 9.79
N ARG A 103 -16.00 6.22 8.93
CA ARG A 103 -17.24 6.88 9.31
C ARG A 103 -18.38 6.37 8.43
N VAL A 104 -19.41 5.86 9.09
CA VAL A 104 -20.64 5.44 8.41
C VAL A 104 -21.64 6.58 8.54
N GLU A 105 -22.20 6.99 7.42
CA GLU A 105 -23.26 8.01 7.39
C GLU A 105 -24.55 7.36 6.92
N PHE A 106 -25.62 7.69 7.62
CA PHE A 106 -26.95 7.16 7.33
C PHE A 106 -27.85 8.24 6.75
#